data_6c804757cf10afb4a70a6fab40e749f5
#
_entry.id   6c804757cf10afb4a70a6fab40e749f5
#
_cell.length_a   1.000
_cell.length_b   1.000
_cell.length_c   1.000
_cell.angle_alpha   90.00
_cell.angle_beta   90.00
_cell.angle_gamma   90.00
#
_symmetry.space_group_name_H-M   'P 1'
#
loop_
_entity.id
_entity.type
_entity.pdbx_description
1 polymer ?
#
loop_
_entity_poly.entity_id
_entity_poly.type
_entity_poly.pdbx_seq_one_letter_code
_entity_poly.pdbx_strand_id
1 'polypeptide(L)'
;MNRKTRLPLLLAWALALPAMAQAELTLVNPNLADKDELQALPNVDDEIAQAIIDGRPYQSAIELDTTLAGVMDDEQRATLYTRLFQPIDLNNASEAEILLIPGVSKKMAHEFVEYRPYKSMEQFRREIGKYVDDDEVARLESYVTLN
;
A
#
# COMPACT_ATOMS: atom_id res chain seq x y z
N MET A 1 29.69 54.61 -41.27
CA MET A 1 30.02 53.18 -41.18
C MET A 1 29.32 52.63 -39.99
N ASN A 2 28.11 52.05 -40.16
CA ASN A 2 27.30 51.52 -39.09
C ASN A 2 27.52 50.00 -38.94
N ARG A 3 28.23 49.61 -37.92
CA ARG A 3 28.31 48.18 -37.52
C ARG A 3 27.12 47.82 -36.63
N LYS A 4 26.13 47.14 -37.21
CA LYS A 4 25.03 46.51 -36.48
C LYS A 4 25.53 45.22 -35.84
N THR A 5 25.74 45.22 -34.54
CA THR A 5 26.02 44.05 -33.75
C THR A 5 24.70 43.29 -33.55
N ARG A 6 24.62 42.08 -34.14
CA ARG A 6 23.51 41.15 -33.92
C ARG A 6 23.83 40.31 -32.68
N LEU A 7 23.05 40.45 -31.63
CA LEU A 7 23.04 39.53 -30.49
C LEU A 7 22.41 38.20 -30.95
N PRO A 8 23.01 37.05 -30.63
CA PRO A 8 22.34 35.76 -30.83
C PRO A 8 21.32 35.53 -29.70
N LEU A 9 20.09 35.23 -30.11
CA LEU A 9 19.01 34.81 -29.26
C LEU A 9 19.35 33.38 -28.75
N LEU A 10 19.77 33.24 -27.50
CA LEU A 10 19.89 31.96 -26.86
C LEU A 10 18.48 31.44 -26.51
N LEU A 11 17.96 30.53 -27.33
CA LEU A 11 16.78 29.76 -27.00
C LEU A 11 17.16 28.82 -25.82
N ALA A 12 16.75 29.18 -24.62
CA ALA A 12 16.78 28.26 -23.47
C ALA A 12 15.68 27.21 -23.67
N TRP A 13 16.06 26.03 -24.06
CA TRP A 13 15.18 24.86 -24.01
C TRP A 13 15.05 24.45 -22.54
N ALA A 14 13.94 24.86 -21.93
CA ALA A 14 13.53 24.29 -20.67
C ALA A 14 13.10 22.85 -20.94
N LEU A 15 13.97 21.91 -20.61
CA LEU A 15 13.61 20.48 -20.48
C LEU A 15 12.63 20.37 -19.31
N ALA A 16 11.33 20.40 -19.60
CA ALA A 16 10.32 19.96 -18.66
C ALA A 16 10.50 18.45 -18.48
N LEU A 17 11.14 18.08 -17.38
CA LEU A 17 11.13 16.70 -16.92
C LEU A 17 9.65 16.33 -16.67
N PRO A 18 9.14 15.23 -17.25
CA PRO A 18 7.81 14.76 -16.89
C PRO A 18 7.85 14.45 -15.39
N ALA A 19 6.94 15.09 -14.64
CA ALA A 19 6.67 14.66 -13.28
C ALA A 19 6.31 13.16 -13.37
N MET A 20 7.19 12.31 -12.88
CA MET A 20 6.88 10.90 -12.66
C MET A 20 5.69 10.92 -11.70
N ALA A 21 4.50 10.67 -12.23
CA ALA A 21 3.34 10.40 -11.42
C ALA A 21 3.74 9.21 -10.54
N GLN A 22 3.87 9.44 -9.24
CA GLN A 22 4.02 8.37 -8.28
C GLN A 22 2.77 7.51 -8.46
N ALA A 23 2.95 6.29 -8.97
CA ALA A 23 1.87 5.35 -9.07
C ALA A 23 1.41 5.07 -7.63
N GLU A 24 0.22 5.56 -7.28
CA GLU A 24 -0.41 5.21 -6.02
C GLU A 24 -0.42 3.68 -5.91
N LEU A 25 0.05 3.16 -4.79
CA LEU A 25 0.04 1.73 -4.52
C LEU A 25 -1.44 1.30 -4.43
N THR A 26 -1.97 0.79 -5.53
CA THR A 26 -3.31 0.21 -5.54
C THR A 26 -3.21 -1.25 -5.15
N LEU A 27 -3.64 -1.56 -3.92
CA LEU A 27 -3.73 -2.92 -3.44
C LEU A 27 -4.93 -3.62 -4.07
N VAL A 28 -4.72 -4.85 -4.49
CA VAL A 28 -5.80 -5.73 -4.98
C VAL A 28 -6.65 -6.17 -3.78
N ASN A 29 -7.96 -6.06 -3.90
CA ASN A 29 -8.89 -6.49 -2.86
C ASN A 29 -9.14 -8.00 -2.98
N PRO A 30 -8.83 -8.81 -1.96
CA PRO A 30 -8.99 -10.26 -2.01
C PRO A 30 -10.44 -10.71 -2.18
N ASN A 31 -11.42 -9.90 -1.76
CA ASN A 31 -12.84 -10.22 -1.88
C ASN A 31 -13.42 -9.95 -3.28
N LEU A 32 -12.78 -9.10 -4.09
CA LEU A 32 -13.32 -8.61 -5.35
C LEU A 32 -12.57 -9.07 -6.58
N ALA A 33 -11.25 -9.31 -6.45
CA ALA A 33 -10.38 -9.66 -7.57
C ALA A 33 -10.85 -10.93 -8.30
N ASP A 34 -10.82 -10.91 -9.62
CA ASP A 34 -11.06 -12.11 -10.39
C ASP A 34 -9.83 -13.04 -10.39
N LYS A 35 -9.98 -14.24 -10.97
CA LYS A 35 -8.92 -15.25 -10.95
C LYS A 35 -7.68 -14.79 -11.72
N ASP A 36 -7.86 -14.13 -12.84
CA ASP A 36 -6.77 -13.65 -13.69
C ASP A 36 -5.98 -12.54 -12.98
N GLU A 37 -6.67 -11.62 -12.30
CA GLU A 37 -6.05 -10.59 -11.47
C GLU A 37 -5.24 -11.19 -10.33
N LEU A 38 -5.76 -12.23 -9.67
CA LEU A 38 -5.04 -12.93 -8.60
C LEU A 38 -3.80 -13.64 -9.13
N GLN A 39 -3.89 -14.33 -10.26
CA GLN A 39 -2.75 -15.02 -10.88
C GLN A 39 -1.65 -14.09 -11.41
N ALA A 40 -1.96 -12.82 -11.65
CA ALA A 40 -0.97 -11.81 -12.00
C ALA A 40 -0.11 -11.34 -10.81
N LEU A 41 -0.47 -11.76 -9.58
CA LEU A 41 0.23 -11.39 -8.36
C LEU A 41 1.44 -12.29 -8.08
N PRO A 42 2.45 -11.81 -7.34
CA PRO A 42 3.62 -12.61 -7.01
C PRO A 42 3.25 -13.84 -6.18
N ASN A 43 3.84 -14.98 -6.53
CA ASN A 43 3.66 -16.26 -5.84
C ASN A 43 2.23 -16.82 -5.87
N VAL A 44 1.35 -16.33 -6.75
CA VAL A 44 -0.02 -16.82 -6.89
C VAL A 44 -0.12 -17.66 -8.14
N ASP A 45 -0.29 -18.96 -7.98
CA ASP A 45 -0.64 -19.90 -9.03
C ASP A 45 -2.16 -20.18 -9.06
N ASP A 46 -2.57 -21.15 -9.86
CA ASP A 46 -3.99 -21.53 -10.00
C ASP A 46 -4.60 -22.06 -8.69
N GLU A 47 -3.83 -22.83 -7.92
CA GLU A 47 -4.27 -23.42 -6.66
C GLU A 47 -4.44 -22.33 -5.59
N ILE A 48 -3.48 -21.42 -5.47
CA ILE A 48 -3.53 -20.31 -4.52
C ILE A 48 -4.65 -19.32 -4.88
N ALA A 49 -4.80 -18.96 -6.17
CA ALA A 49 -5.90 -18.13 -6.63
C ALA A 49 -7.26 -18.74 -6.29
N GLN A 50 -7.41 -20.05 -6.48
CA GLN A 50 -8.64 -20.76 -6.13
C GLN A 50 -8.88 -20.78 -4.63
N ALA A 51 -7.85 -21.01 -3.82
CA ALA A 51 -7.95 -20.98 -2.36
C ALA A 51 -8.41 -19.59 -1.85
N ILE A 52 -7.92 -18.50 -2.46
CA ILE A 52 -8.38 -17.14 -2.13
C ILE A 52 -9.86 -16.98 -2.47
N ILE A 53 -10.29 -17.44 -3.64
CA ILE A 53 -11.70 -17.31 -4.07
C ILE A 53 -12.63 -18.12 -3.17
N ASP A 54 -12.25 -19.36 -2.84
CA ASP A 54 -13.06 -20.27 -2.04
C ASP A 54 -13.19 -19.81 -0.57
N GLY A 55 -12.19 -19.07 -0.06
CA GLY A 55 -12.19 -18.53 1.31
C GLY A 55 -13.05 -17.28 1.51
N ARG A 56 -13.61 -16.70 0.45
CA ARG A 56 -14.45 -15.48 0.52
C ARG A 56 -15.78 -15.72 1.22
N PRO A 57 -16.32 -14.70 1.90
CA PRO A 57 -15.79 -13.34 2.10
C PRO A 57 -14.84 -13.26 3.30
N TYR A 58 -13.72 -12.55 3.14
CA TYR A 58 -12.81 -12.21 4.24
C TYR A 58 -13.31 -11.00 5.00
N GLN A 59 -13.56 -11.16 6.30
CA GLN A 59 -13.98 -10.07 7.18
C GLN A 59 -12.77 -9.33 7.78
N SER A 60 -11.60 -9.98 7.81
CA SER A 60 -10.38 -9.44 8.38
C SER A 60 -9.14 -9.89 7.61
N ALA A 61 -8.02 -9.17 7.80
CA ALA A 61 -6.75 -9.58 7.24
C ALA A 61 -6.23 -10.91 7.84
N ILE A 62 -6.60 -11.21 9.09
CA ILE A 62 -6.26 -12.49 9.75
C ILE A 62 -6.96 -13.68 9.08
N GLU A 63 -8.21 -13.54 8.65
CA GLU A 63 -8.91 -14.61 7.92
C GLU A 63 -8.22 -14.92 6.59
N LEU A 64 -7.81 -13.90 5.85
CA LEU A 64 -7.02 -14.06 4.63
C LEU A 64 -5.68 -14.75 4.94
N ASP A 65 -4.96 -14.28 5.95
CA ASP A 65 -3.66 -14.85 6.34
C ASP A 65 -3.79 -16.32 6.74
N THR A 66 -4.84 -16.67 7.47
CA THR A 66 -5.12 -18.06 7.87
C THR A 66 -5.36 -18.96 6.66
N THR A 67 -6.12 -18.48 5.67
CA THR A 67 -6.35 -19.22 4.41
C THR A 67 -5.04 -19.43 3.66
N LEU A 68 -4.24 -18.38 3.52
CA LEU A 68 -2.98 -18.42 2.78
C LEU A 68 -1.89 -19.23 3.49
N ALA A 69 -1.89 -19.28 4.82
CA ALA A 69 -0.94 -20.10 5.59
C ALA A 69 -1.08 -21.60 5.31
N GLY A 70 -2.21 -22.04 4.78
CA GLY A 70 -2.42 -23.42 4.34
C GLY A 70 -1.73 -23.77 3.00
N VAL A 71 -1.38 -22.76 2.19
CA VAL A 71 -0.88 -22.95 0.81
C VAL A 71 0.40 -22.16 0.50
N MET A 72 0.85 -21.28 1.40
CA MET A 72 2.04 -20.43 1.24
C MET A 72 2.84 -20.36 2.53
N ASP A 73 4.16 -20.20 2.41
CA ASP A 73 5.02 -19.89 3.55
C ASP A 73 4.96 -18.39 3.94
N ASP A 74 5.59 -18.04 5.04
CA ASP A 74 5.56 -16.67 5.60
C ASP A 74 6.19 -15.64 4.65
N GLU A 75 7.27 -15.99 3.94
CA GLU A 75 7.98 -15.09 3.02
C GLU A 75 7.14 -14.84 1.76
N GLN A 76 6.50 -15.87 1.24
CA GLN A 76 5.59 -15.77 0.11
C GLN A 76 4.39 -14.90 0.43
N ARG A 77 3.78 -15.08 1.64
CA ARG A 77 2.67 -14.23 2.10
C ARG A 77 3.10 -12.78 2.29
N ALA A 78 4.23 -12.52 2.94
CA ALA A 78 4.75 -11.17 3.11
C ALA A 78 4.98 -10.45 1.77
N THR A 79 5.49 -11.17 0.77
CA THR A 79 5.66 -10.65 -0.59
C THR A 79 4.30 -10.36 -1.24
N LEU A 80 3.34 -11.27 -1.13
CA LEU A 80 2.00 -11.10 -1.68
C LEU A 80 1.28 -9.89 -1.09
N TYR A 81 1.42 -9.65 0.22
CA TYR A 81 0.78 -8.52 0.91
C TYR A 81 1.26 -7.15 0.47
N THR A 82 2.35 -7.06 -0.27
CA THR A 82 2.75 -5.81 -0.93
C THR A 82 1.82 -5.42 -2.09
N ARG A 83 0.98 -6.34 -2.57
CA ARG A 83 0.11 -6.17 -3.73
C ARG A 83 -1.34 -6.56 -3.49
N LEU A 84 -1.62 -7.45 -2.56
CA LEU A 84 -2.94 -7.93 -2.18
C LEU A 84 -3.12 -7.75 -0.68
N PHE A 85 -4.16 -7.09 -0.25
CA PHE A 85 -4.44 -6.95 1.19
C PHE A 85 -5.92 -6.67 1.44
N GLN A 86 -6.44 -7.22 2.55
CA GLN A 86 -7.73 -6.82 3.09
C GLN A 86 -7.52 -5.59 3.98
N PRO A 87 -7.98 -4.37 3.58
CA PRO A 87 -7.78 -3.17 4.38
C PRO A 87 -8.32 -3.33 5.80
N ILE A 88 -7.55 -2.86 6.77
CA ILE A 88 -7.90 -2.97 8.19
C ILE A 88 -8.57 -1.68 8.70
N ASP A 89 -9.54 -1.82 9.59
CA ASP A 89 -10.15 -0.66 10.27
C ASP A 89 -9.21 -0.11 11.33
N LEU A 90 -8.81 1.15 11.20
CA LEU A 90 -7.88 1.81 12.12
C LEU A 90 -8.32 1.74 13.58
N ASN A 91 -9.62 1.78 13.85
CA ASN A 91 -10.14 1.84 15.21
C ASN A 91 -10.38 0.45 15.83
N ASN A 92 -10.59 -0.58 15.01
CA ASN A 92 -11.01 -1.88 15.48
C ASN A 92 -10.00 -3.01 15.22
N ALA A 93 -9.07 -2.84 14.27
CA ALA A 93 -8.10 -3.87 13.95
C ALA A 93 -7.25 -4.24 15.17
N SER A 94 -6.96 -5.53 15.33
CA SER A 94 -6.03 -6.04 16.32
C SER A 94 -4.58 -5.65 15.98
N GLU A 95 -3.71 -5.63 16.97
CA GLU A 95 -2.27 -5.44 16.73
C GLU A 95 -1.70 -6.55 15.81
N ALA A 96 -2.24 -7.77 15.90
CA ALA A 96 -1.86 -8.86 15.01
C ALA A 96 -2.20 -8.58 13.54
N GLU A 97 -3.34 -7.96 13.26
CA GLU A 97 -3.70 -7.54 11.90
C GLU A 97 -2.79 -6.41 11.38
N ILE A 98 -2.48 -5.44 12.23
CA ILE A 98 -1.57 -4.34 11.88
C ILE A 98 -0.17 -4.89 11.54
N LEU A 99 0.30 -5.90 12.24
CA LEU A 99 1.58 -6.56 11.99
C LEU A 99 1.64 -7.35 10.69
N LEU A 100 0.50 -7.65 10.04
CA LEU A 100 0.46 -8.24 8.70
C LEU A 100 0.83 -7.24 7.60
N ILE A 101 0.72 -5.94 7.87
CA ILE A 101 1.13 -4.91 6.91
C ILE A 101 2.65 -5.01 6.70
N PRO A 102 3.12 -5.22 5.44
CA PRO A 102 4.55 -5.35 5.16
C PRO A 102 5.37 -4.19 5.70
N GLY A 103 6.46 -4.49 6.40
CA GLY A 103 7.38 -3.49 6.95
C GLY A 103 6.94 -2.86 8.27
N VAL A 104 5.75 -3.16 8.79
CA VAL A 104 5.30 -2.64 10.08
C VAL A 104 5.97 -3.40 11.22
N SER A 105 6.71 -2.68 12.06
CA SER A 105 7.32 -3.21 13.28
C SER A 105 6.32 -3.24 14.44
N LYS A 106 6.63 -4.00 15.49
CA LYS A 106 5.83 -4.00 16.74
C LYS A 106 5.68 -2.61 17.34
N LYS A 107 6.75 -1.79 17.26
CA LYS A 107 6.69 -0.40 17.71
C LYS A 107 5.67 0.40 16.89
N MET A 108 5.70 0.29 15.56
CA MET A 108 4.75 1.00 14.70
C MET A 108 3.32 0.51 14.92
N ALA A 109 3.11 -0.80 15.09
CA ALA A 109 1.79 -1.34 15.39
C ALA A 109 1.24 -0.78 16.72
N HIS A 110 2.09 -0.62 17.72
CA HIS A 110 1.73 0.04 18.98
C HIS A 110 1.29 1.50 18.76
N GLU A 111 2.01 2.27 17.96
CA GLU A 111 1.64 3.66 17.64
C GLU A 111 0.27 3.74 16.95
N PHE A 112 -0.07 2.79 16.07
CA PHE A 112 -1.41 2.73 15.47
C PHE A 112 -2.50 2.58 16.53
N VAL A 113 -2.27 1.81 17.55
CA VAL A 113 -3.25 1.56 18.62
C VAL A 113 -3.31 2.72 19.61
N GLU A 114 -2.16 3.36 19.92
CA GLU A 114 -2.06 4.42 20.93
C GLU A 114 -2.86 5.66 20.56
N TYR A 115 -2.92 6.01 19.28
CA TYR A 115 -3.64 7.21 18.82
C TYR A 115 -5.14 7.02 18.59
N ARG A 116 -5.69 5.86 18.94
CA ARG A 116 -7.15 5.60 18.86
C ARG A 116 -7.92 6.42 19.89
N PRO A 117 -9.16 6.86 19.53
CA PRO A 117 -9.84 6.67 18.25
C PRO A 117 -9.40 7.67 17.19
N TYR A 118 -9.15 7.19 15.97
CA TYR A 118 -8.97 8.03 14.81
C TYR A 118 -10.32 8.58 14.36
N LYS A 119 -10.36 9.89 14.09
CA LYS A 119 -11.57 10.59 13.63
C LYS A 119 -11.49 10.98 12.15
N SER A 120 -10.28 10.96 11.58
CA SER A 120 -10.05 11.27 10.17
C SER A 120 -8.72 10.67 9.70
N MET A 121 -8.56 10.53 8.39
CA MET A 121 -7.29 10.12 7.79
C MET A 121 -6.21 11.20 7.94
N GLU A 122 -6.57 12.48 8.05
CA GLU A 122 -5.63 13.57 8.39
C GLU A 122 -5.00 13.37 9.76
N GLN A 123 -5.79 12.89 10.73
CA GLN A 123 -5.24 12.53 12.04
C GLN A 123 -4.23 11.39 11.91
N PHE A 124 -4.56 10.34 11.18
CA PHE A 124 -3.62 9.23 10.93
C PHE A 124 -2.31 9.73 10.32
N ARG A 125 -2.38 10.51 9.22
CA ARG A 125 -1.19 11.08 8.57
C ARG A 125 -0.34 11.91 9.51
N ARG A 126 -0.96 12.74 10.33
CA ARG A 126 -0.27 13.60 11.28
C ARG A 126 0.41 12.81 12.40
N GLU A 127 -0.28 11.82 12.96
CA GLU A 127 0.26 11.05 14.09
C GLU A 127 1.35 10.08 13.64
N ILE A 128 1.11 9.33 12.56
CA ILE A 128 2.09 8.37 12.04
C ILE A 128 3.27 9.07 11.35
N GLY A 129 3.06 10.22 10.72
CA GLY A 129 4.12 11.05 10.13
C GLY A 129 5.15 11.59 11.13
N LYS A 130 4.93 11.42 12.44
CA LYS A 130 5.95 11.69 13.46
C LYS A 130 7.08 10.66 13.48
N TYR A 131 6.84 9.47 12.90
CA TYR A 131 7.73 8.31 12.98
C TYR A 131 8.33 7.91 11.65
N VAL A 132 7.68 8.27 10.54
CA VAL A 132 8.07 7.92 9.18
C VAL A 132 7.88 9.11 8.25
N ASP A 133 8.47 9.07 7.05
CA ASP A 133 8.32 10.11 6.04
C ASP A 133 6.95 10.05 5.32
N ASP A 134 6.68 11.07 4.50
CA ASP A 134 5.39 11.21 3.81
C ASP A 134 5.12 10.07 2.83
N ASP A 135 6.14 9.52 2.17
CA ASP A 135 6.00 8.39 1.23
C ASP A 135 5.58 7.13 1.99
N GLU A 136 6.17 6.88 3.15
CA GLU A 136 5.80 5.75 4.00
C GLU A 136 4.41 5.94 4.62
N VAL A 137 4.04 7.16 5.03
CA VAL A 137 2.67 7.46 5.47
C VAL A 137 1.66 7.13 4.37
N ALA A 138 1.90 7.57 3.13
CA ALA A 138 1.03 7.29 2.00
C ALA A 138 0.94 5.78 1.71
N ARG A 139 2.06 5.06 1.80
CA ARG A 139 2.09 3.60 1.69
C ARG A 139 1.23 2.94 2.76
N LEU A 140 1.41 3.28 4.02
CA LEU A 140 0.65 2.72 5.15
C LEU A 140 -0.84 3.05 5.05
N GLU A 141 -1.19 4.24 4.56
CA GLU A 141 -2.58 4.65 4.34
C GLU A 141 -3.31 3.73 3.36
N SER A 142 -2.61 3.14 2.37
CA SER A 142 -3.24 2.21 1.43
C SER A 142 -3.71 0.90 2.06
N TYR A 143 -3.22 0.56 3.25
CA TYR A 143 -3.57 -0.66 3.98
C TYR A 143 -4.69 -0.48 5.00
N VAL A 144 -5.13 0.75 5.25
CA VAL A 144 -6.07 1.05 6.32
C VAL A 144 -7.34 1.69 5.81
N THR A 145 -8.40 1.57 6.59
CA THR A 145 -9.67 2.25 6.35
C THR A 145 -10.19 2.84 7.67
N LEU A 146 -11.09 3.77 7.57
CA LEU A 146 -11.78 4.38 8.70
C LEU A 146 -13.29 4.27 8.46
N ASN A 147 -13.95 3.39 9.22
CA ASN A 147 -15.39 3.11 9.14
C ASN A 147 -16.14 3.72 10.32
#